data_104ab8d718ce0193ff21b38b849a0a9a
#
_entry.id   104ab8d718ce0193ff21b38b849a0a9a
#
_cell.length_a   1.000
_cell.length_b   1.000
_cell.length_c   1.000
_cell.angle_alpha   90.00
_cell.angle_beta   90.00
_cell.angle_gamma   90.00
#
_symmetry.space_group_name_H-M   'P 1'
#
loop_
_entity.id
_entity.type
_entity.pdbx_description
1 polymer ?
#
loop_
_entity_poly.entity_id
_entity_poly.type
_entity_poly.pdbx_seq_one_letter_code
_entity_poly.pdbx_strand_id
1 'polypeptide(L)'
;MHSSLLNQYLPELKDQTSPLPILDLACGNGRNGLFCLEKNLMVTFADINEESLGYVKQTISRDADKYQSTLATFWRVDFEQAFSQPLAEKSYRAVMVFRYLHRPLIEQIKAAVIPNGLVIYETFTLGQAELGRPKNPNFLLKVGELAEHFSDWKIIHYFEGTTVSDTGNHHQAIAQVVARKPL
;
A
#
# COMPACT_ATOMS: atom_id res chain seq x y z
N MET A 1 7.51 -5.34 11.65
CA MET A 1 6.11 -5.11 12.10
C MET A 1 5.34 -4.49 10.94
N HIS A 2 4.18 -5.06 10.54
CA HIS A 2 3.28 -4.52 9.52
C HIS A 2 2.41 -3.39 10.09
N SER A 3 1.68 -2.67 9.23
CA SER A 3 0.76 -1.60 9.67
C SER A 3 -0.43 -2.18 10.43
N SER A 4 -0.82 -1.51 11.52
CA SER A 4 -2.02 -1.84 12.31
C SER A 4 -3.31 -1.75 11.48
N LEU A 5 -3.33 -0.85 10.48
CA LEU A 5 -4.44 -0.71 9.54
C LEU A 5 -4.74 -2.03 8.79
N LEU A 6 -3.70 -2.80 8.43
CA LEU A 6 -3.89 -4.09 7.76
C LEU A 6 -4.51 -5.15 8.66
N ASN A 7 -4.21 -5.16 9.96
CA ASN A 7 -4.88 -6.07 10.90
C ASN A 7 -6.38 -5.79 10.95
N GLN A 8 -6.74 -4.51 11.01
CA GLN A 8 -8.11 -4.06 11.11
C GLN A 8 -8.94 -4.45 9.88
N TYR A 9 -8.36 -4.33 8.67
CA TYR A 9 -9.05 -4.56 7.40
C TYR A 9 -8.65 -5.86 6.69
N LEU A 10 -8.01 -6.79 7.40
CA LEU A 10 -7.71 -8.12 6.89
C LEU A 10 -8.98 -8.92 6.49
N PRO A 11 -10.10 -8.85 7.24
CA PRO A 11 -11.34 -9.52 6.83
C PRO A 11 -11.81 -9.10 5.43
N GLU A 12 -11.81 -7.80 5.13
CA GLU A 12 -12.21 -7.24 3.84
C GLU A 12 -11.29 -7.69 2.70
N LEU A 13 -9.97 -7.83 2.98
CA LEU A 13 -9.02 -8.37 2.02
C LEU A 13 -9.27 -9.87 1.76
N LYS A 14 -9.69 -10.64 2.76
CA LYS A 14 -9.96 -12.07 2.65
C LYS A 14 -11.30 -12.38 1.99
N ASP A 15 -12.29 -11.52 2.21
CA ASP A 15 -13.67 -11.72 1.72
C ASP A 15 -13.81 -11.54 0.19
N GLN A 16 -12.73 -11.15 -0.48
CA GLN A 16 -12.74 -11.00 -1.92
C GLN A 16 -12.58 -12.33 -2.63
N THR A 17 -13.55 -12.69 -3.46
CA THR A 17 -13.54 -13.93 -4.25
C THR A 17 -12.62 -13.90 -5.48
N SER A 18 -12.09 -12.73 -5.84
CA SER A 18 -11.22 -12.58 -7.01
C SER A 18 -9.89 -13.33 -6.83
N PRO A 19 -9.45 -14.10 -7.84
CA PRO A 19 -8.14 -14.78 -7.84
C PRO A 19 -6.98 -13.83 -8.12
N LEU A 20 -7.22 -12.55 -8.32
CA LEU A 20 -6.15 -11.58 -8.60
C LEU A 20 -5.33 -11.26 -7.34
N PRO A 21 -4.04 -10.92 -7.50
CA PRO A 21 -3.18 -10.58 -6.38
C PRO A 21 -3.52 -9.23 -5.75
N ILE A 22 -3.00 -9.02 -4.56
CA ILE A 22 -2.86 -7.71 -3.93
C ILE A 22 -1.54 -7.10 -4.42
N LEU A 23 -1.53 -5.83 -4.81
CA LEU A 23 -0.31 -5.09 -5.08
C LEU A 23 0.17 -4.42 -3.79
N ASP A 24 1.38 -4.75 -3.34
CA ASP A 24 2.14 -3.98 -2.33
C ASP A 24 3.02 -2.98 -3.09
N LEU A 25 2.50 -1.76 -3.28
CA LEU A 25 3.07 -0.71 -4.13
C LEU A 25 4.14 0.07 -3.36
N ALA A 26 5.34 0.21 -3.94
CA ALA A 26 6.53 0.77 -3.29
C ALA A 26 6.79 0.04 -1.95
N CYS A 27 6.85 -1.29 -2.04
CA CYS A 27 6.78 -2.20 -0.89
C CYS A 27 8.00 -2.11 0.05
N GLY A 28 9.13 -1.56 -0.40
CA GLY A 28 10.39 -1.60 0.33
C GLY A 28 10.74 -3.04 0.73
N ASN A 29 11.07 -3.26 1.99
CA ASN A 29 11.38 -4.60 2.53
C ASN A 29 10.11 -5.47 2.73
N GLY A 30 8.98 -5.11 2.16
CA GLY A 30 7.79 -5.95 2.03
C GLY A 30 7.04 -6.25 3.33
N ARG A 31 7.19 -5.44 4.38
CA ARG A 31 6.60 -5.73 5.71
C ARG A 31 5.08 -5.98 5.66
N ASN A 32 4.38 -5.26 4.81
CA ASN A 32 2.92 -5.33 4.67
C ASN A 32 2.51 -6.48 3.75
N GLY A 33 3.17 -6.63 2.61
CA GLY A 33 2.94 -7.76 1.70
C GLY A 33 3.28 -9.11 2.34
N LEU A 34 4.37 -9.21 3.11
CA LEU A 34 4.72 -10.42 3.86
C LEU A 34 3.63 -10.78 4.88
N PHE A 35 3.02 -9.81 5.55
CA PHE A 35 1.87 -10.06 6.41
C PHE A 35 0.69 -10.64 5.63
N CYS A 36 0.35 -10.09 4.46
CA CYS A 36 -0.71 -10.63 3.62
C CYS A 36 -0.37 -12.04 3.12
N LEU A 37 0.87 -12.28 2.70
CA LEU A 37 1.36 -13.58 2.25
C LEU A 37 1.26 -14.65 3.36
N GLU A 38 1.60 -14.31 4.61
CA GLU A 38 1.40 -15.16 5.80
C GLU A 38 -0.06 -15.57 6.00
N LYS A 39 -1.00 -14.76 5.52
CA LYS A 39 -2.45 -15.05 5.57
C LYS A 39 -2.97 -15.77 4.33
N ASN A 40 -2.07 -16.35 3.51
CA ASN A 40 -2.34 -17.07 2.27
C ASN A 40 -3.01 -16.19 1.19
N LEU A 41 -2.68 -14.90 1.15
CA LEU A 41 -3.13 -13.99 0.11
C LEU A 41 -2.05 -13.86 -0.96
N MET A 42 -2.43 -13.88 -2.25
CA MET A 42 -1.51 -13.62 -3.34
C MET A 42 -1.04 -12.17 -3.33
N VAL A 43 0.26 -11.94 -3.42
CA VAL A 43 0.88 -10.62 -3.36
C VAL A 43 1.86 -10.40 -4.50
N THR A 44 1.73 -9.26 -5.16
CA THR A 44 2.76 -8.69 -6.03
C THR A 44 3.53 -7.64 -5.24
N PHE A 45 4.80 -7.91 -4.96
CA PHE A 45 5.73 -6.97 -4.34
C PHE A 45 6.35 -6.11 -5.43
N ALA A 46 6.10 -4.80 -5.41
CA ALA A 46 6.58 -3.88 -6.43
C ALA A 46 7.40 -2.75 -5.82
N ASP A 47 8.65 -2.59 -6.26
CA ASP A 47 9.55 -1.53 -5.83
C ASP A 47 10.61 -1.25 -6.90
N ILE A 48 11.20 -0.05 -6.89
CA ILE A 48 12.35 0.28 -7.73
C ILE A 48 13.63 -0.36 -7.18
N ASN A 49 13.72 -0.53 -5.86
CA ASN A 49 14.90 -1.02 -5.16
C ASN A 49 15.00 -2.53 -5.24
N GLU A 50 15.95 -3.01 -6.05
CA GLU A 50 16.20 -4.44 -6.24
C GLU A 50 16.71 -5.14 -4.98
N GLU A 51 17.48 -4.46 -4.13
CA GLU A 51 17.96 -5.02 -2.86
C GLU A 51 16.80 -5.29 -1.91
N SER A 52 15.83 -4.36 -1.83
CA SER A 52 14.61 -4.54 -1.05
C SER A 52 13.79 -5.74 -1.53
N LEU A 53 13.58 -5.87 -2.84
CA LEU A 53 12.91 -7.04 -3.41
C LEU A 53 13.70 -8.34 -3.16
N GLY A 54 15.03 -8.28 -3.23
CA GLY A 54 15.93 -9.39 -2.87
C GLY A 54 15.77 -9.83 -1.43
N TYR A 55 15.68 -8.87 -0.50
CA TYR A 55 15.42 -9.12 0.92
C TYR A 55 14.09 -9.87 1.13
N VAL A 56 13.01 -9.43 0.45
CA VAL A 56 11.70 -10.09 0.53
C VAL A 56 11.80 -11.53 0.01
N LYS A 57 12.44 -11.76 -1.15
CA LYS A 57 12.65 -13.11 -1.71
C LYS A 57 13.40 -14.03 -0.74
N GLN A 58 14.49 -13.53 -0.14
CA GLN A 58 15.27 -14.28 0.83
C GLN A 58 14.46 -14.61 2.09
N THR A 59 13.66 -13.64 2.57
CA THR A 59 12.79 -13.85 3.74
C THR A 59 11.78 -14.97 3.47
N ILE A 60 11.11 -14.95 2.31
CA ILE A 60 10.16 -16.00 1.92
C ILE A 60 10.83 -17.36 1.81
N SER A 61 12.03 -17.42 1.21
CA SER A 61 12.77 -18.68 1.03
C SER A 61 13.26 -19.26 2.37
N ARG A 62 13.72 -18.39 3.28
CA ARG A 62 14.21 -18.80 4.59
C ARG A 62 13.09 -19.35 5.49
N ASP A 63 11.94 -18.73 5.43
CA ASP A 63 10.82 -19.04 6.31
C ASP A 63 9.69 -19.75 5.51
N ALA A 64 10.07 -20.81 4.75
CA ALA A 64 9.19 -21.51 3.81
C ALA A 64 7.96 -22.19 4.48
N ASP A 65 8.07 -22.51 5.75
CA ASP A 65 6.94 -23.03 6.54
C ASP A 65 5.87 -21.95 6.82
N LYS A 66 6.29 -20.68 6.79
CA LYS A 66 5.44 -19.52 7.04
C LYS A 66 4.85 -18.92 5.77
N TYR A 67 5.62 -18.97 4.67
CA TYR A 67 5.27 -18.30 3.43
C TYR A 67 5.19 -19.27 2.25
N GLN A 68 4.08 -19.25 1.53
CA GLN A 68 3.95 -19.97 0.27
C GLN A 68 4.54 -19.13 -0.88
N SER A 69 5.72 -19.50 -1.34
CA SER A 69 6.44 -18.77 -2.39
C SER A 69 5.65 -18.64 -3.70
N THR A 70 4.80 -19.62 -4.01
CA THR A 70 3.93 -19.63 -5.21
C THR A 70 2.88 -18.52 -5.21
N LEU A 71 2.59 -17.92 -4.06
CA LEU A 71 1.66 -16.80 -3.91
C LEU A 71 2.34 -15.43 -4.03
N ALA A 72 3.67 -15.39 -4.17
CA ALA A 72 4.46 -14.17 -4.26
C ALA A 72 4.94 -13.92 -5.69
N THR A 73 4.69 -12.70 -6.18
CA THR A 73 5.24 -12.19 -7.45
C THR A 73 6.08 -10.96 -7.16
N PHE A 74 7.14 -10.76 -7.93
CA PHE A 74 8.06 -9.62 -7.75
C PHE A 74 8.13 -8.80 -9.03
N TRP A 75 8.01 -7.50 -8.86
CA TRP A 75 8.03 -6.57 -9.96
C TRP A 75 8.94 -5.39 -9.65
N ARG A 76 10.12 -5.35 -10.32
CA ARG A 76 10.98 -4.17 -10.25
C ARG A 76 10.42 -3.11 -11.19
N VAL A 77 10.06 -1.94 -10.64
CA VAL A 77 9.41 -0.88 -11.39
C VAL A 77 9.71 0.48 -10.76
N ASP A 78 9.94 1.48 -11.61
CA ASP A 78 9.97 2.88 -11.22
C ASP A 78 8.58 3.49 -11.46
N PHE A 79 7.87 3.76 -10.38
CA PHE A 79 6.55 4.40 -10.42
C PHE A 79 6.59 5.90 -10.69
N GLU A 80 7.78 6.52 -10.63
CA GLU A 80 7.97 7.96 -10.84
C GLU A 80 8.62 8.27 -12.20
N GLN A 81 8.85 7.26 -13.02
CA GLN A 81 9.40 7.46 -14.35
C GLN A 81 8.50 8.37 -15.18
N ALA A 82 9.05 9.49 -15.65
CA ALA A 82 8.31 10.49 -16.40
C ALA A 82 7.60 9.89 -17.64
N PHE A 83 6.36 10.30 -17.86
CA PHE A 83 5.51 9.85 -18.97
C PHE A 83 5.19 8.35 -19.00
N SER A 84 5.56 7.59 -17.98
CA SER A 84 5.21 6.17 -17.90
C SER A 84 3.80 5.97 -17.32
N GLN A 85 3.19 4.85 -17.67
CA GLN A 85 1.94 4.38 -17.09
C GLN A 85 2.12 2.94 -16.60
N PRO A 86 2.92 2.73 -15.53
CA PRO A 86 3.33 1.39 -15.12
C PRO A 86 2.16 0.49 -14.71
N LEU A 87 1.04 1.07 -14.28
CA LEU A 87 -0.16 0.32 -13.90
C LEU A 87 -1.16 0.13 -15.04
N ALA A 88 -0.90 0.69 -16.23
CA ALA A 88 -1.76 0.46 -17.40
C ALA A 88 -1.89 -1.05 -17.67
N GLU A 89 -3.11 -1.50 -17.98
CA GLU A 89 -3.44 -2.91 -18.25
C GLU A 89 -3.18 -3.88 -17.07
N LYS A 90 -2.83 -3.36 -15.89
CA LYS A 90 -2.71 -4.16 -14.67
C LYS A 90 -4.05 -4.26 -13.96
N SER A 91 -4.28 -5.39 -13.28
CA SER A 91 -5.51 -5.60 -12.51
C SER A 91 -5.19 -6.28 -11.19
N TYR A 92 -5.66 -5.68 -10.12
CA TYR A 92 -5.46 -6.15 -8.76
C TYR A 92 -6.79 -6.16 -8.00
N ARG A 93 -6.99 -7.15 -7.14
CA ARG A 93 -8.15 -7.16 -6.24
C ARG A 93 -8.02 -6.09 -5.15
N ALA A 94 -6.80 -5.75 -4.79
CA ALA A 94 -6.51 -4.62 -3.90
C ALA A 94 -5.15 -4.01 -4.20
N VAL A 95 -4.99 -2.73 -3.89
CA VAL A 95 -3.70 -2.03 -3.90
C VAL A 95 -3.44 -1.47 -2.51
N MET A 96 -2.28 -1.79 -1.96
CA MET A 96 -1.79 -1.25 -0.70
C MET A 96 -0.67 -0.26 -0.96
N VAL A 97 -0.75 0.92 -0.34
CA VAL A 97 0.28 1.97 -0.41
C VAL A 97 0.59 2.45 0.99
N PHE A 98 1.83 2.30 1.42
CA PHE A 98 2.27 2.72 2.76
C PHE A 98 3.53 3.57 2.69
N ARG A 99 3.45 4.78 3.25
CA ARG A 99 4.58 5.72 3.35
C ARG A 99 5.16 6.14 1.99
N TYR A 100 4.34 6.15 0.98
CA TYR A 100 4.68 6.57 -0.38
C TYR A 100 3.62 7.54 -0.91
N LEU A 101 4.04 8.57 -1.64
CA LEU A 101 3.14 9.51 -2.29
C LEU A 101 3.74 9.97 -3.62
N HIS A 102 3.09 9.58 -4.71
CA HIS A 102 3.32 10.12 -6.05
C HIS A 102 1.96 10.43 -6.67
N ARG A 103 1.57 11.71 -6.65
CA ARG A 103 0.21 12.15 -7.05
C ARG A 103 -0.19 11.72 -8.45
N PRO A 104 0.68 11.79 -9.48
CA PRO A 104 0.33 11.33 -10.83
C PRO A 104 -0.06 9.84 -10.92
N LEU A 105 0.33 9.03 -9.92
CA LEU A 105 0.04 7.60 -9.90
C LEU A 105 -1.35 7.28 -9.36
N ILE A 106 -2.01 8.20 -8.65
CA ILE A 106 -3.27 7.92 -7.94
C ILE A 106 -4.37 7.46 -8.90
N GLU A 107 -4.54 8.12 -10.04
CA GLU A 107 -5.54 7.71 -11.03
C GLU A 107 -5.21 6.35 -11.67
N GLN A 108 -3.92 6.02 -11.84
CA GLN A 108 -3.52 4.70 -12.30
C GLN A 108 -3.80 3.62 -11.24
N ILE A 109 -3.59 3.92 -9.94
CA ILE A 109 -3.96 3.02 -8.84
C ILE A 109 -5.46 2.74 -8.87
N LYS A 110 -6.28 3.79 -9.02
CA LYS A 110 -7.74 3.65 -9.11
C LYS A 110 -8.15 2.80 -10.32
N ALA A 111 -7.50 3.00 -11.48
CA ALA A 111 -7.77 2.22 -12.68
C ALA A 111 -7.38 0.74 -12.50
N ALA A 112 -6.24 0.46 -11.88
CA ALA A 112 -5.70 -0.90 -11.69
C ALA A 112 -6.47 -1.74 -10.66
N VAL A 113 -7.26 -1.15 -9.78
CA VAL A 113 -8.14 -1.89 -8.87
C VAL A 113 -9.40 -2.32 -9.62
N ILE A 114 -9.75 -3.61 -9.55
CA ILE A 114 -10.98 -4.13 -10.16
C ILE A 114 -12.25 -3.56 -9.49
N PRO A 115 -13.43 -3.59 -10.16
CA PRO A 115 -14.71 -3.29 -9.51
C PRO A 115 -14.87 -4.11 -8.22
N ASN A 116 -15.43 -3.51 -7.18
CA ASN A 116 -15.54 -4.06 -5.83
C ASN A 116 -14.19 -4.35 -5.12
N GLY A 117 -13.05 -4.04 -5.74
CA GLY A 117 -11.73 -4.14 -5.13
C GLY A 117 -11.46 -3.06 -4.10
N LEU A 118 -10.31 -3.15 -3.42
CA LEU A 118 -9.95 -2.25 -2.33
C LEU A 118 -8.70 -1.43 -2.61
N VAL A 119 -8.67 -0.22 -2.11
CA VAL A 119 -7.43 0.50 -1.82
C VAL A 119 -7.24 0.59 -0.31
N ILE A 120 -6.01 0.38 0.16
CA ILE A 120 -5.56 0.64 1.53
C ILE A 120 -4.37 1.58 1.43
N TYR A 121 -4.58 2.84 1.74
CA TYR A 121 -3.56 3.87 1.56
C TYR A 121 -3.28 4.57 2.90
N GLU A 122 -2.02 4.64 3.29
CA GLU A 122 -1.56 5.35 4.47
C GLU A 122 -0.26 6.08 4.15
N THR A 123 -0.23 7.40 4.29
CA THR A 123 1.01 8.17 4.15
C THR A 123 0.97 9.45 4.99
N PHE A 124 2.08 10.18 4.97
CA PHE A 124 2.29 11.35 5.82
C PHE A 124 1.53 12.57 5.30
N THR A 125 1.07 13.40 6.25
CA THR A 125 0.49 14.72 5.99
C THR A 125 1.49 15.85 6.26
N LEU A 126 1.14 17.09 5.88
CA LEU A 126 1.99 18.28 6.08
C LEU A 126 2.46 18.44 7.54
N GLY A 127 1.64 18.04 8.52
CA GLY A 127 2.01 18.09 9.93
C GLY A 127 3.22 17.22 10.31
N GLN A 128 3.59 16.26 9.46
CA GLN A 128 4.78 15.42 9.69
C GLN A 128 6.09 16.22 9.68
N ALA A 129 6.17 17.32 8.91
CA ALA A 129 7.37 18.13 8.81
C ALA A 129 7.84 18.72 10.15
N GLU A 130 6.91 18.91 11.09
CA GLU A 130 7.19 19.40 12.46
C GLU A 130 7.59 18.26 13.41
N LEU A 131 7.15 17.02 13.12
CA LEU A 131 7.41 15.84 13.96
C LEU A 131 8.67 15.08 13.55
N GLY A 132 9.10 15.21 12.28
CA GLY A 132 10.26 14.47 11.79
C GLY A 132 10.40 14.47 10.27
N ARG A 133 10.79 13.33 9.71
CA ARG A 133 10.88 13.13 8.26
C ARG A 133 9.66 12.34 7.76
N PRO A 134 9.27 12.52 6.49
CA PRO A 134 9.79 13.46 5.50
C PRO A 134 9.40 14.91 5.78
N LYS A 135 10.19 15.87 5.26
CA LYS A 135 9.90 17.32 5.37
C LYS A 135 9.54 17.94 4.03
N ASN A 136 9.86 17.29 2.91
CA ASN A 136 9.55 17.80 1.58
C ASN A 136 8.03 17.76 1.36
N PRO A 137 7.37 18.90 1.09
CA PRO A 137 5.92 18.96 0.92
C PRO A 137 5.39 18.13 -0.25
N ASN A 138 6.23 17.81 -1.24
CA ASN A 138 5.85 16.93 -2.34
C ASN A 138 5.54 15.50 -1.88
N PHE A 139 6.06 15.07 -0.74
CA PHE A 139 5.83 13.76 -0.12
C PHE A 139 4.81 13.80 1.03
N LEU A 140 4.13 14.95 1.20
CA LEU A 140 3.19 15.19 2.28
C LEU A 140 1.82 15.56 1.71
N LEU A 141 0.78 14.90 2.20
CA LEU A 141 -0.61 15.19 1.83
C LEU A 141 -1.08 16.50 2.48
N LYS A 142 -1.86 17.28 1.74
CA LYS A 142 -2.64 18.37 2.30
C LYS A 142 -3.81 17.81 3.11
N VAL A 143 -4.40 18.66 3.95
CA VAL A 143 -5.60 18.30 4.74
C VAL A 143 -6.73 17.86 3.79
N GLY A 144 -7.31 16.69 4.05
CA GLY A 144 -8.42 16.12 3.28
C GLY A 144 -8.05 15.54 1.92
N GLU A 145 -6.83 15.74 1.44
CA GLU A 145 -6.42 15.36 0.08
C GLU A 145 -6.62 13.87 -0.21
N LEU A 146 -6.29 13.00 0.76
CA LEU A 146 -6.44 11.56 0.54
C LEU A 146 -7.91 11.13 0.40
N ALA A 147 -8.81 11.72 1.20
CA ALA A 147 -10.25 11.46 1.08
C ALA A 147 -10.82 12.00 -0.23
N GLU A 148 -10.35 13.17 -0.67
CA GLU A 148 -10.77 13.78 -1.94
C GLU A 148 -10.45 12.87 -3.14
N HIS A 149 -9.25 12.30 -3.20
CA HIS A 149 -8.84 11.37 -4.27
C HIS A 149 -9.75 10.15 -4.41
N PHE A 150 -10.35 9.68 -3.32
CA PHE A 150 -11.24 8.50 -3.32
C PHE A 150 -12.70 8.85 -3.01
N SER A 151 -13.10 10.12 -3.19
CA SER A 151 -14.47 10.60 -2.89
C SER A 151 -15.56 9.95 -3.77
N ASP A 152 -15.20 9.45 -4.95
CA ASP A 152 -16.05 8.68 -5.86
C ASP A 152 -16.13 7.18 -5.52
N TRP A 153 -15.40 6.73 -4.49
CA TRP A 153 -15.42 5.36 -3.98
C TRP A 153 -16.21 5.27 -2.67
N LYS A 154 -16.62 4.05 -2.29
CA LYS A 154 -17.17 3.81 -0.95
C LYS A 154 -16.04 3.83 0.07
N ILE A 155 -15.87 4.95 0.77
CA ILE A 155 -14.92 5.05 1.88
C ILE A 155 -15.43 4.19 3.05
N ILE A 156 -14.62 3.21 3.45
CA ILE A 156 -14.87 2.28 4.57
C ILE A 156 -14.22 2.82 5.83
N HIS A 157 -13.03 3.43 5.68
CA HIS A 157 -12.26 4.03 6.76
C HIS A 157 -11.59 5.30 6.27
N TYR A 158 -11.60 6.30 7.10
CA TYR A 158 -10.77 7.50 6.95
C TYR A 158 -10.28 7.95 8.31
N PHE A 159 -9.01 8.26 8.40
CA PHE A 159 -8.38 8.92 9.53
C PHE A 159 -7.37 9.93 9.00
N GLU A 160 -7.32 11.11 9.62
CA GLU A 160 -6.26 12.09 9.41
C GLU A 160 -5.94 12.75 10.75
N GLY A 161 -4.66 12.78 11.09
CA GLY A 161 -4.22 13.37 12.34
C GLY A 161 -2.87 12.86 12.83
N THR A 162 -2.53 13.26 14.05
CA THR A 162 -1.34 12.78 14.73
C THR A 162 -1.65 11.52 15.52
N THR A 163 -0.81 10.50 15.35
CA THR A 163 -0.91 9.23 16.07
C THR A 163 0.48 8.74 16.48
N VAL A 164 0.53 7.69 17.27
CA VAL A 164 1.77 7.00 17.60
C VAL A 164 2.10 6.00 16.48
N SER A 165 3.37 5.89 16.10
CA SER A 165 3.81 4.92 15.08
C SER A 165 3.51 3.48 15.51
N ASP A 166 3.41 2.55 14.54
CA ASP A 166 3.19 1.12 14.83
C ASP A 166 4.27 0.53 15.78
N THR A 167 5.46 1.11 15.82
CA THR A 167 6.53 0.71 16.75
C THR A 167 6.39 1.30 18.14
N GLY A 168 5.47 2.24 18.35
CA GLY A 168 5.26 2.93 19.64
C GLY A 168 6.32 3.98 20.01
N ASN A 169 7.31 4.23 19.14
CA ASN A 169 8.51 4.98 19.49
C ASN A 169 8.44 6.49 19.22
N HIS A 170 7.51 6.93 18.36
CA HIS A 170 7.39 8.35 17.98
C HIS A 170 5.99 8.71 17.50
N HIS A 171 5.66 9.99 17.59
CA HIS A 171 4.47 10.54 16.95
C HIS A 171 4.68 10.73 15.47
N GLN A 172 3.59 10.61 14.71
CA GLN A 172 3.55 10.79 13.26
C GLN A 172 2.23 11.44 12.85
N ALA A 173 2.26 12.32 11.86
CA ALA A 173 1.09 12.92 11.27
C ALA A 173 0.79 12.21 9.94
N ILE A 174 -0.34 11.54 9.86
CA ILE A 174 -0.71 10.67 8.73
C ILE A 174 -2.16 10.88 8.30
N ALA A 175 -2.44 10.49 7.06
CA ALA A 175 -3.79 10.19 6.61
C ALA A 175 -3.89 8.72 6.20
N GLN A 176 -5.04 8.11 6.47
CA GLN A 176 -5.39 6.74 6.12
C GLN A 176 -6.72 6.73 5.37
N VAL A 177 -6.80 5.95 4.31
CA VAL A 177 -8.06 5.60 3.66
C VAL A 177 -8.12 4.10 3.37
N VAL A 178 -9.27 3.50 3.66
CA VAL A 178 -9.67 2.22 3.07
C VAL A 178 -10.94 2.50 2.28
N ALA A 179 -10.89 2.25 0.98
CA ALA A 179 -12.01 2.51 0.11
C ALA A 179 -12.24 1.36 -0.86
N ARG A 180 -13.50 1.11 -1.18
CA ARG A 180 -13.96 0.07 -2.11
C ARG A 180 -14.40 0.72 -3.41
N LYS A 181 -13.84 0.23 -4.52
CA LYS A 181 -14.21 0.68 -5.85
C LYS A 181 -15.67 0.32 -6.14
N PRO A 182 -16.48 1.21 -6.71
CA PRO A 182 -17.82 0.87 -7.21
C PRO A 182 -17.80 -0.28 -8.22
N LEU A 183 -18.98 -0.90 -8.43
CA LEU A 183 -19.20 -1.92 -9.45
C LEU A 183 -19.13 -1.35 -10.85
#